data_fb5f0ce554633f9aa80c40d70b113ba5
#
_entry.id   fb5f0ce554633f9aa80c40d70b113ba5
#
_cell.length_a   1.000
_cell.length_b   1.000
_cell.length_c   1.000
_cell.angle_alpha   90.00
_cell.angle_beta   90.00
_cell.angle_gamma   90.00
#
_symmetry.space_group_name_H-M   'P 1'
#
loop_
_entity.id
_entity.type
_entity.pdbx_description
1 polymer ?
#
loop_
_entity_poly.entity_id
_entity_poly.type
_entity_poly.pdbx_seq_one_letter_code
_entity_poly.pdbx_strand_id
1 'polypeptide(L)'
;PRTVRRVLVLDWDVHHGNGTQEIFDDDDRVLFVSLHRFGKGFFPGTGAPTWAGKDAGRGHTVNLAWAHEGMGDAEYLTLTLTLT
;
A
#
# COMPACT_ATOMS: atom_id res chain seq x y z
N PRO A 1 -18.22 0.22 -25.29
CA PRO A 1 -17.46 0.91 -24.26
C PRO A 1 -16.68 -0.07 -23.41
N ARG A 2 -15.51 0.34 -22.98
CA ARG A 2 -14.68 -0.48 -22.12
C ARG A 2 -15.08 -0.30 -20.67
N THR A 3 -15.22 -1.42 -19.98
CA THR A 3 -15.53 -1.41 -18.56
C THR A 3 -14.27 -1.79 -17.78
N VAL A 4 -13.89 -0.96 -16.83
CA VAL A 4 -12.80 -1.27 -15.91
C VAL A 4 -13.32 -2.24 -14.86
N ARG A 5 -12.67 -3.40 -14.73
CA ARG A 5 -13.08 -4.44 -13.79
C ARG A 5 -12.17 -4.53 -12.57
N ARG A 6 -10.90 -4.20 -12.76
CA ARG A 6 -9.89 -4.24 -11.70
C ARG A 6 -9.02 -3.01 -11.77
N VAL A 7 -8.64 -2.52 -10.61
CA VAL A 7 -7.81 -1.32 -10.47
C VAL A 7 -6.64 -1.61 -9.55
N LEU A 8 -5.46 -1.19 -9.96
CA LEU A 8 -4.29 -1.12 -9.08
C LEU A 8 -4.12 0.33 -8.63
N VAL A 9 -4.07 0.55 -7.33
CA VAL A 9 -3.69 1.82 -6.74
C VAL A 9 -2.31 1.66 -6.12
N LEU A 10 -1.33 2.36 -6.65
CA LEU A 10 0.03 2.39 -6.10
C LEU A 10 0.27 3.74 -5.46
N ASP A 11 0.37 3.75 -4.15
CA ASP A 11 0.62 4.94 -3.36
C ASP A 11 2.06 4.90 -2.83
N TRP A 12 2.87 5.83 -3.28
CA TRP A 12 4.27 5.94 -2.87
C TRP A 12 4.60 7.17 -2.03
N ASP A 13 3.59 7.84 -1.52
CA ASP A 13 3.80 8.85 -0.49
C ASP A 13 4.45 8.21 0.73
N VAL A 14 5.29 8.97 1.45
CA VAL A 14 6.00 8.45 2.61
C VAL A 14 5.06 8.06 3.75
N HIS A 15 3.86 8.65 3.78
CA HIS A 15 2.83 8.31 4.74
C HIS A 15 1.90 7.24 4.19
N HIS A 16 1.44 6.36 5.05
CA HIS A 16 0.47 5.33 4.65
C HIS A 16 -0.83 5.96 4.17
N GLY A 17 -1.33 5.48 3.04
CA GLY A 17 -2.61 5.90 2.47
C GLY A 17 -3.79 5.26 3.17
N ASN A 18 -3.98 5.57 4.45
CA ASN A 18 -4.96 4.91 5.29
C ASN A 18 -6.41 5.11 4.84
N GLY A 19 -6.74 6.30 4.35
CA GLY A 19 -8.09 6.55 3.83
C GLY A 19 -8.43 5.69 2.61
N THR A 20 -7.49 5.58 1.67
CA THR A 20 -7.66 4.72 0.50
C THR A 20 -7.77 3.25 0.92
N GLN A 21 -6.94 2.81 1.84
CA GLN A 21 -7.00 1.45 2.34
C GLN A 21 -8.36 1.14 2.97
N GLU A 22 -8.87 2.03 3.81
CA GLU A 22 -10.16 1.83 4.47
C GLU A 22 -11.31 1.67 3.48
N ILE A 23 -11.30 2.46 2.40
CA ILE A 23 -12.35 2.40 1.38
C ILE A 23 -12.34 1.05 0.66
N PHE A 24 -11.18 0.51 0.35
CA PHE A 24 -11.04 -0.67 -0.51
C PHE A 24 -10.62 -1.94 0.23
N ASP A 25 -10.57 -1.91 1.55
CA ASP A 25 -10.01 -3.00 2.36
C ASP A 25 -10.77 -4.33 2.20
N ASP A 26 -12.03 -4.25 1.86
CA ASP A 26 -12.88 -5.43 1.65
C ASP A 26 -13.28 -5.64 0.18
N ASP A 27 -12.60 -4.99 -0.76
CA ASP A 27 -12.95 -5.03 -2.18
C ASP A 27 -11.86 -5.77 -2.96
N ASP A 28 -12.20 -6.91 -3.55
CA ASP A 28 -11.27 -7.72 -4.35
C ASP A 28 -11.03 -7.21 -5.76
N ARG A 29 -11.72 -6.15 -6.17
CA ARG A 29 -11.54 -5.52 -7.48
C ARG A 29 -10.41 -4.50 -7.46
N VAL A 30 -9.96 -4.09 -6.28
CA VAL A 30 -8.92 -3.08 -6.12
C VAL A 30 -7.74 -3.69 -5.37
N LEU A 31 -6.59 -3.70 -6.04
CA LEU A 31 -5.33 -4.03 -5.39
C LEU A 31 -4.70 -2.71 -4.93
N PHE A 32 -4.61 -2.53 -3.63
CA PHE A 32 -3.99 -1.35 -3.04
C PHE A 32 -2.59 -1.70 -2.56
N VAL A 33 -1.59 -0.98 -3.08
CA VAL A 33 -0.20 -1.13 -2.69
C VAL A 33 0.30 0.21 -2.17
N SER A 34 0.74 0.24 -0.94
CA SER A 34 1.29 1.43 -0.32
C SER A 34 2.74 1.19 0.09
N LEU A 35 3.64 2.07 -0.36
CA LEU A 35 5.02 2.12 0.06
C LEU A 35 5.18 3.30 1.00
N HIS A 36 5.45 3.05 2.26
CA HIS A 36 5.48 4.10 3.27
C HIS A 36 6.39 3.74 4.42
N ARG A 37 6.77 4.73 5.21
CA ARG A 37 7.45 4.49 6.46
C ARG A 37 6.43 4.03 7.51
N PHE A 38 6.79 3.00 8.26
CA PHE A 38 5.98 2.48 9.35
C PHE A 38 6.88 2.25 10.56
N GLY A 39 6.44 2.71 11.71
CA GLY A 39 7.19 2.50 12.93
C GLY A 39 6.63 3.34 14.06
N LYS A 40 7.17 3.15 15.24
CA LYS A 40 6.73 3.83 16.45
C LYS A 40 6.81 5.34 16.28
N GLY A 41 5.67 6.00 16.50
CA GLY A 41 5.58 7.45 16.45
C GLY A 41 5.49 8.07 15.06
N PHE A 42 5.50 7.26 14.00
CA PHE A 42 5.35 7.80 12.66
C PHE A 42 3.88 7.86 12.25
N PHE A 43 3.43 9.04 11.85
CA PHE A 43 2.06 9.28 11.40
C PHE A 43 1.76 8.52 10.09
N PRO A 44 0.58 7.97 9.88
CA PRO A 44 -0.59 7.96 10.78
C PRO A 44 -0.63 6.78 11.77
N GLY A 45 0.38 5.94 11.82
CA GLY A 45 0.43 4.77 12.71
C GLY A 45 -0.27 3.53 12.15
N THR A 46 -0.79 3.62 10.94
CA THR A 46 -1.43 2.50 10.22
C THR A 46 -0.49 1.97 9.14
N GLY A 47 -0.88 0.94 8.42
CA GLY A 47 -0.10 0.41 7.30
C GLY A 47 0.91 -0.64 7.70
N ALA A 48 0.61 -1.45 8.71
CA ALA A 48 1.47 -2.56 9.09
C ALA A 48 1.61 -3.55 7.92
N PRO A 49 2.83 -4.07 7.67
CA PRO A 49 3.04 -5.00 6.55
C PRO A 49 2.30 -6.32 6.69
N THR A 50 1.82 -6.63 7.87
CA THR A 50 1.03 -7.84 8.13
C THR A 50 -0.44 -7.69 7.76
N TRP A 51 -0.92 -6.47 7.54
CA TRP A 51 -2.31 -6.25 7.13
C TRP A 51 -2.47 -6.47 5.63
N ALA A 52 -3.38 -7.32 5.24
CA ALA A 52 -3.57 -7.74 3.85
C ALA A 52 -5.00 -7.54 3.34
N GLY A 53 -5.80 -6.76 4.06
CA GLY A 53 -7.21 -6.58 3.73
C GLY A 53 -8.12 -7.42 4.61
N LYS A 54 -9.41 -7.31 4.37
CA LYS A 54 -10.42 -8.05 5.12
C LYS A 54 -11.49 -8.61 4.19
N ASP A 55 -12.17 -9.65 4.65
CA ASP A 55 -13.28 -10.28 3.93
C ASP A 55 -12.89 -10.59 2.47
N ALA A 56 -13.69 -10.17 1.49
CA ALA A 56 -13.42 -10.42 0.07
C ALA A 56 -12.14 -9.74 -0.43
N GLY A 57 -11.68 -8.68 0.24
CA GLY A 57 -10.45 -7.97 -0.12
C GLY A 57 -9.17 -8.57 0.44
N ARG A 58 -9.25 -9.65 1.16
CA ARG A 58 -8.06 -10.26 1.77
C ARG A 58 -7.07 -10.71 0.69
N GLY A 59 -5.81 -10.28 0.82
CA GLY A 59 -4.77 -10.49 -0.16
C GLY A 59 -4.69 -9.39 -1.22
N HIS A 60 -5.58 -8.39 -1.18
CA HIS A 60 -5.64 -7.28 -2.14
C HIS A 60 -5.14 -5.96 -1.54
N THR A 61 -4.62 -5.99 -0.32
CA THR A 61 -3.94 -4.85 0.31
C THR A 61 -2.50 -5.25 0.59
N VAL A 62 -1.55 -4.49 0.07
CA VAL A 62 -0.12 -4.74 0.26
C VAL A 62 0.51 -3.49 0.84
N ASN A 63 1.00 -3.61 2.06
CA ASN A 63 1.72 -2.55 2.75
C ASN A 63 3.21 -2.87 2.76
N LEU A 64 3.99 -2.10 1.99
CA LEU A 64 5.44 -2.22 1.92
C LEU A 64 6.04 -1.12 2.79
N ALA A 65 6.43 -1.50 3.98
CA ALA A 65 6.75 -0.55 5.03
C ALA A 65 8.26 -0.43 5.24
N TRP A 66 8.76 0.81 5.16
CA TRP A 66 10.13 1.14 5.50
C TRP A 66 10.24 1.30 7.02
N ALA A 67 11.12 0.54 7.64
CA ALA A 67 11.36 0.64 9.08
C ALA A 67 12.29 1.81 9.44
N HIS A 68 12.98 2.37 8.44
CA HIS A 68 13.97 3.41 8.64
C HIS A 68 13.64 4.64 7.81
N GLU A 69 14.02 5.81 8.30
CA GLU A 69 13.96 7.05 7.54
C GLU A 69 15.09 7.13 6.50
N GLY A 70 14.99 8.08 5.58
CA GLY A 70 16.03 8.32 4.59
C GLY A 70 15.94 7.45 3.35
N MET A 71 14.84 6.74 3.14
CA MET A 71 14.60 5.97 1.92
C MET A 71 14.29 6.94 0.77
N GLY A 72 15.12 6.93 -0.24
CA GLY A 72 15.03 7.84 -1.39
C GLY A 72 14.69 7.13 -2.68
N ASP A 73 15.03 7.80 -3.79
CA ASP A 73 14.67 7.32 -5.14
C ASP A 73 15.22 5.93 -5.44
N ALA A 74 16.42 5.62 -5.01
CA ALA A 74 17.05 4.34 -5.29
C ALA A 74 16.28 3.18 -4.64
N GLU A 75 15.86 3.34 -3.41
CA GLU A 75 15.11 2.33 -2.66
C GLU A 75 13.71 2.16 -3.22
N TYR A 76 13.03 3.28 -3.51
CA TYR A 76 11.70 3.25 -4.11
C TYR A 76 11.72 2.64 -5.51
N LEU A 77 12.70 2.99 -6.33
CA LEU A 77 12.83 2.44 -7.68
C LEU A 77 13.09 0.93 -7.63
N THR A 78 14.00 0.49 -6.76
CA THR A 78 14.30 -0.93 -6.61
C THR A 78 13.06 -1.73 -6.21
N LEU A 79 12.31 -1.24 -5.23
CA LEU A 79 11.10 -1.92 -4.78
C LEU A 79 10.02 -1.93 -5.86
N THR A 80 9.83 -0.81 -6.56
CA THR A 80 8.85 -0.71 -7.64
C THR A 80 9.17 -1.68 -8.78
N LEU A 81 10.44 -1.79 -9.17
CA LEU A 81 10.87 -2.74 -10.20
C LEU A 81 10.65 -4.19 -9.76
N THR A 82 10.79 -4.47 -8.48
CA THR A 82 10.54 -5.81 -7.94
C THR A 82 9.06 -6.18 -8.04
N LEU A 83 8.15 -5.19 -7.94
CA LEU A 83 6.72 -5.41 -8.03
C LEU A 83 6.22 -5.67 -9.46
N THR A 84 6.99 -5.29 -10.46
CA THR A 84 6.61 -5.48 -11.86
C THR A 84 7.12 -6.80 -12.40
#